data_694f70290efee1e663d9ed1f3622c12f
#
_entry.id   694f70290efee1e663d9ed1f3622c12f
#
_cell.length_a   1.000
_cell.length_b   1.000
_cell.length_c   1.000
_cell.angle_alpha   90.00
_cell.angle_beta   90.00
_cell.angle_gamma   90.00
#
_symmetry.space_group_name_H-M   'P 1'
#
loop_
_entity.id
_entity.type
_entity.pdbx_description
1 polymer ?
#
loop_
_entity_poly.entity_id
_entity_poly.type
_entity_poly.pdbx_seq_one_letter_code
_entity_poly.pdbx_strand_id
1 'polypeptide(L)'
;MNPPTPLPALTEQQKLLELVERYGRNLHSFMVFEPGLSIWFGEDSAIAYTAKGGYWVAVGGPLCAAEKSVDVLQEFRSAAQKHGCGVVFFGVTQPLVDRIADTDFDAMQIGLAPIWDPADWDNVVRGASKLRNRLSKAKRDGIICRKLSLDELQSGSETRETLCRIADQWAMSKALPPMGFMVTLELFQHSERRR
;
A
#
# COMPACT_ATOMS: atom_id res chain seq x y z
N MET A 1 5.12 -20.79 12.02
CA MET A 1 4.76 -20.10 10.77
C MET A 1 3.37 -20.55 10.39
N ASN A 2 2.39 -19.66 10.40
CA ASN A 2 1.09 -20.00 9.83
C ASN A 2 1.24 -20.06 8.30
N PRO A 3 0.58 -21.02 7.63
CA PRO A 3 0.59 -21.06 6.18
C PRO A 3 -0.01 -19.76 5.63
N PRO A 4 0.45 -19.29 4.47
CA PRO A 4 -0.11 -18.09 3.86
C PRO A 4 -1.61 -18.30 3.63
N THR A 5 -2.41 -17.32 4.02
CA THR A 5 -3.85 -17.32 3.72
C THR A 5 -4.02 -17.36 2.19
N PRO A 6 -4.81 -18.29 1.64
CA PRO A 6 -5.04 -18.34 0.21
C PRO A 6 -5.67 -17.02 -0.27
N LEU A 7 -5.32 -16.61 -1.49
CA LEU A 7 -5.95 -15.46 -2.14
C LEU A 7 -7.48 -15.68 -2.22
N PRO A 8 -8.29 -14.60 -2.07
CA PRO A 8 -9.74 -14.69 -2.16
C PRO A 8 -10.18 -15.31 -3.49
N ALA A 9 -11.37 -15.93 -3.51
CA ALA A 9 -11.97 -16.48 -4.71
C ALA A 9 -12.07 -15.43 -5.83
N LEU A 10 -12.11 -15.86 -7.10
CA LEU A 10 -12.06 -14.97 -8.27
C LEU A 10 -13.06 -13.80 -8.18
N THR A 11 -14.27 -14.07 -7.70
CA THR A 11 -15.32 -13.06 -7.50
C THR A 11 -14.99 -12.05 -6.41
N GLU A 12 -14.31 -12.45 -5.33
CA GLU A 12 -13.87 -11.55 -4.26
C GLU A 12 -12.70 -10.69 -4.71
N GLN A 13 -11.78 -11.24 -5.51
CA GLN A 13 -10.71 -10.46 -6.13
C GLN A 13 -11.24 -9.39 -7.07
N GLN A 14 -12.25 -9.72 -7.87
CA GLN A 14 -12.89 -8.75 -8.74
C GLN A 14 -13.56 -7.63 -7.94
N LYS A 15 -14.34 -7.97 -6.91
CA LYS A 15 -14.95 -6.99 -6.00
C LYS A 15 -13.90 -6.10 -5.35
N LEU A 16 -12.80 -6.68 -4.87
CA LEU A 16 -11.73 -5.93 -4.25
C LEU A 16 -11.05 -4.97 -5.24
N LEU A 17 -10.84 -5.41 -6.48
CA LEU A 17 -10.26 -4.58 -7.52
C LEU A 17 -11.16 -3.39 -7.88
N GLU A 18 -12.48 -3.62 -8.00
CA GLU A 18 -13.45 -2.55 -8.22
C GLU A 18 -13.44 -1.51 -7.08
N LEU A 19 -13.32 -1.96 -5.82
CA LEU A 19 -13.21 -1.08 -4.66
C LEU A 19 -11.90 -0.28 -4.68
N VAL A 20 -10.77 -0.90 -5.07
CA VAL A 20 -9.50 -0.20 -5.24
C VAL A 20 -9.59 0.84 -6.35
N GLU A 21 -10.20 0.52 -7.49
CA GLU A 21 -10.36 1.46 -8.61
C GLU A 21 -11.25 2.65 -8.23
N ARG A 22 -12.30 2.41 -7.46
CA ARG A 22 -13.27 3.43 -7.05
C ARG A 22 -12.77 4.28 -5.89
N TYR A 23 -12.14 3.67 -4.91
CA TYR A 23 -11.81 4.30 -3.62
C TYR A 23 -10.33 4.34 -3.29
N GLY A 24 -9.47 3.68 -4.06
CA GLY A 24 -8.03 3.70 -3.86
C GLY A 24 -7.44 5.08 -4.15
N ARG A 25 -6.83 5.72 -3.14
CA ARG A 25 -6.33 7.10 -3.22
C ARG A 25 -4.88 7.27 -2.80
N ASN A 26 -4.21 6.19 -2.43
CA ASN A 26 -2.84 6.26 -1.93
C ASN A 26 -2.04 5.01 -2.33
N LEU A 27 -0.75 5.02 -2.02
CA LEU A 27 0.17 3.93 -2.32
C LEU A 27 -0.24 2.59 -1.68
N HIS A 28 -0.94 2.64 -0.55
CA HIS A 28 -1.36 1.44 0.18
C HIS A 28 -2.59 0.76 -0.43
N SER A 29 -3.30 1.43 -1.35
CA SER A 29 -4.54 0.90 -1.90
C SER A 29 -4.35 -0.43 -2.64
N PHE A 30 -3.22 -0.62 -3.34
CA PHE A 30 -2.89 -1.89 -3.99
C PHE A 30 -2.27 -2.93 -3.05
N MET A 31 -1.86 -2.55 -1.84
CA MET A 31 -1.31 -3.50 -0.87
C MET A 31 -2.36 -4.47 -0.32
N VAL A 32 -3.64 -4.16 -0.51
CA VAL A 32 -4.74 -5.08 -0.15
C VAL A 32 -4.67 -6.44 -0.87
N PHE A 33 -3.93 -6.52 -1.97
CA PHE A 33 -3.69 -7.77 -2.71
C PHE A 33 -2.45 -8.53 -2.24
N GLU A 34 -1.74 -8.05 -1.23
CA GLU A 34 -0.55 -8.74 -0.74
C GLU A 34 -0.90 -10.13 -0.18
N PRO A 35 -0.07 -11.15 -0.50
CA PRO A 35 -0.25 -12.48 0.04
C PRO A 35 -0.19 -12.49 1.58
N GLY A 36 -1.09 -13.25 2.20
CA GLY A 36 -1.14 -13.40 3.65
C GLY A 36 -2.01 -12.38 4.37
N LEU A 37 -2.66 -11.47 3.65
CA LEU A 37 -3.72 -10.64 4.21
C LEU A 37 -5.08 -11.32 4.09
N SER A 38 -5.90 -11.13 5.11
CA SER A 38 -7.34 -11.42 5.09
C SER A 38 -8.08 -10.16 4.65
N ILE A 39 -9.20 -10.34 3.97
CA ILE A 39 -10.05 -9.22 3.56
C ILE A 39 -11.37 -9.31 4.32
N TRP A 40 -11.70 -8.24 5.02
CA TRP A 40 -13.04 -8.03 5.53
C TRP A 40 -13.83 -7.20 4.53
N PHE A 41 -15.02 -7.66 4.16
CA PHE A 41 -15.93 -6.95 3.27
C PHE A 41 -17.14 -6.43 4.05
N GLY A 42 -17.43 -5.16 3.91
CA GLY A 42 -18.71 -4.55 4.21
C GLY A 42 -19.61 -4.49 2.97
N GLU A 43 -20.68 -3.68 3.03
CA GLU A 43 -21.65 -3.56 1.92
C GLU A 43 -20.99 -3.04 0.62
N ASP A 44 -20.35 -1.89 0.66
CA ASP A 44 -19.58 -1.27 -0.44
C ASP A 44 -18.20 -0.84 0.08
N SER A 45 -17.53 -1.75 0.79
CA SER A 45 -16.26 -1.46 1.43
C SER A 45 -15.41 -2.71 1.63
N ALA A 46 -14.11 -2.51 1.81
CA ALA A 46 -13.19 -3.56 2.20
C ALA A 46 -12.06 -3.02 3.07
N ILE A 47 -11.55 -3.88 3.96
CA ILE A 47 -10.36 -3.63 4.77
C ILE A 47 -9.47 -4.87 4.72
N ALA A 48 -8.22 -4.69 4.30
CA ALA A 48 -7.21 -5.73 4.35
C ALA A 48 -6.51 -5.72 5.72
N TYR A 49 -6.36 -6.90 6.33
CA TYR A 49 -5.77 -7.02 7.67
C TYR A 49 -5.05 -8.34 7.86
N THR A 50 -4.24 -8.39 8.89
CA THR A 50 -3.69 -9.64 9.44
C THR A 50 -4.08 -9.76 10.91
N ALA A 51 -4.34 -10.98 11.40
CA ALA A 51 -4.62 -11.23 12.80
C ALA A 51 -3.34 -11.65 13.54
N LYS A 52 -2.93 -10.88 14.55
CA LYS A 52 -1.74 -11.18 15.34
C LYS A 52 -1.86 -10.61 16.76
N GLY A 53 -1.49 -11.40 17.75
CA GLY A 53 -1.37 -10.94 19.14
C GLY A 53 -2.69 -10.42 19.74
N GLY A 54 -3.84 -10.96 19.35
CA GLY A 54 -5.15 -10.48 19.82
C GLY A 54 -5.65 -9.22 19.10
N TYR A 55 -5.03 -8.84 17.97
CA TYR A 55 -5.43 -7.69 17.18
C TYR A 55 -5.61 -8.04 15.71
N TRP A 56 -6.57 -7.40 15.07
CA TRP A 56 -6.67 -7.27 13.63
C TRP A 56 -5.89 -6.01 13.22
N VAL A 57 -4.78 -6.21 12.55
CA VAL A 57 -3.90 -5.11 12.10
C VAL A 57 -4.17 -4.84 10.64
N ALA A 58 -4.81 -3.72 10.36
CA ALA A 58 -5.20 -3.29 9.03
C ALA A 58 -4.13 -2.42 8.36
N VAL A 59 -4.03 -2.53 7.03
CA VAL A 59 -3.12 -1.73 6.18
C VAL A 59 -3.86 -0.55 5.60
N GLY A 60 -3.41 0.65 5.90
CA GLY A 60 -4.08 1.87 5.44
C GLY A 60 -5.46 2.06 6.06
N GLY A 61 -6.28 2.85 5.40
CA GLY A 61 -7.68 3.05 5.77
C GLY A 61 -8.62 2.11 5.00
N PRO A 62 -9.93 2.21 5.24
CA PRO A 62 -10.92 1.43 4.53
C PRO A 62 -11.01 1.86 3.05
N LEU A 63 -11.21 0.90 2.17
CA LEU A 63 -11.61 1.13 0.79
C LEU A 63 -13.13 1.37 0.76
N CYS A 64 -13.55 2.62 0.84
CA CYS A 64 -14.95 3.03 0.82
C CYS A 64 -15.09 4.51 0.43
N ALA A 65 -16.31 4.96 0.26
CA ALA A 65 -16.62 6.40 0.17
C ALA A 65 -16.15 7.12 1.44
N ALA A 66 -15.57 8.30 1.27
CA ALA A 66 -14.91 9.03 2.37
C ALA A 66 -15.85 9.34 3.55
N GLU A 67 -17.10 9.67 3.25
CA GLU A 67 -18.16 9.97 4.23
C GLU A 67 -18.59 8.74 5.04
N LYS A 68 -18.42 7.53 4.49
CA LYS A 68 -18.73 6.26 5.17
C LYS A 68 -17.58 5.71 6.00
N SER A 69 -16.41 6.35 5.95
CA SER A 69 -15.18 5.78 6.54
C SER A 69 -15.31 5.49 8.03
N VAL A 70 -15.97 6.35 8.81
CA VAL A 70 -16.15 6.16 10.26
C VAL A 70 -17.05 4.97 10.55
N ASP A 71 -18.16 4.83 9.85
CA ASP A 71 -19.10 3.72 10.01
C ASP A 71 -18.42 2.39 9.68
N VAL A 72 -17.69 2.34 8.57
CA VAL A 72 -16.94 1.16 8.14
C VAL A 72 -15.86 0.75 9.16
N LEU A 73 -15.16 1.71 9.76
CA LEU A 73 -14.20 1.44 10.84
C LEU A 73 -14.88 0.86 12.08
N GLN A 74 -16.06 1.36 12.45
CA GLN A 74 -16.85 0.86 13.59
C GLN A 74 -17.38 -0.55 13.32
N GLU A 75 -17.86 -0.82 12.11
CA GLU A 75 -18.31 -2.16 11.69
C GLU A 75 -17.14 -3.16 11.74
N PHE A 76 -15.98 -2.79 11.21
CA PHE A 76 -14.77 -3.62 11.25
C PHE A 76 -14.34 -3.88 12.69
N ARG A 77 -14.33 -2.86 13.56
CA ARG A 77 -14.03 -3.01 15.00
C ARG A 77 -15.00 -3.98 15.65
N SER A 78 -16.29 -3.82 15.37
CA SER A 78 -17.33 -4.71 15.91
C SER A 78 -17.15 -6.15 15.45
N ALA A 79 -16.73 -6.36 14.19
CA ALA A 79 -16.41 -7.68 13.67
C ALA A 79 -15.18 -8.28 14.39
N ALA A 80 -14.12 -7.52 14.59
CA ALA A 80 -12.94 -7.97 15.32
C ALA A 80 -13.25 -8.34 16.79
N GLN A 81 -14.07 -7.54 17.47
CA GLN A 81 -14.50 -7.78 18.84
C GLN A 81 -15.28 -9.10 19.01
N LYS A 82 -16.10 -9.49 18.02
CA LYS A 82 -16.78 -10.80 18.03
C LYS A 82 -15.80 -11.98 18.03
N HIS A 83 -14.56 -11.74 17.57
CA HIS A 83 -13.45 -12.71 17.60
C HIS A 83 -12.51 -12.48 18.80
N GLY A 84 -12.88 -11.64 19.77
CA GLY A 84 -12.04 -11.32 20.92
C GLY A 84 -10.81 -10.50 20.58
N CYS A 85 -10.81 -9.79 19.43
CA CYS A 85 -9.67 -9.02 18.94
C CYS A 85 -9.93 -7.52 19.04
N GLY A 86 -8.85 -6.76 19.34
CA GLY A 86 -8.80 -5.32 19.11
C GLY A 86 -8.49 -5.01 17.64
N VAL A 87 -8.50 -3.72 17.26
CA VAL A 87 -8.12 -3.29 15.92
C VAL A 87 -7.00 -2.26 15.97
N VAL A 88 -6.09 -2.33 14.99
CA VAL A 88 -5.03 -1.35 14.76
C VAL A 88 -5.02 -1.02 13.27
N PHE A 89 -4.99 0.25 12.92
CA PHE A 89 -4.83 0.71 11.54
C PHE A 89 -3.44 1.32 11.39
N PHE A 90 -2.65 0.79 10.47
CA PHE A 90 -1.28 1.24 10.20
C PHE A 90 -1.20 1.98 8.87
N GLY A 91 -0.52 3.14 8.84
CA GLY A 91 -0.34 3.91 7.61
C GLY A 91 -1.57 4.67 7.15
N VAL A 92 -2.45 5.05 8.09
CA VAL A 92 -3.59 5.94 7.80
C VAL A 92 -3.11 7.35 7.50
N THR A 93 -3.87 8.08 6.72
CA THR A 93 -3.56 9.47 6.33
C THR A 93 -4.32 10.48 7.18
N GLN A 94 -3.80 11.70 7.26
CA GLN A 94 -4.41 12.78 8.05
C GLN A 94 -5.91 12.99 7.79
N PRO A 95 -6.42 12.98 6.54
CA PRO A 95 -7.84 13.12 6.30
C PRO A 95 -8.72 12.04 6.97
N LEU A 96 -8.21 10.83 7.20
CA LEU A 96 -8.94 9.82 7.97
C LEU A 96 -8.85 10.12 9.46
N VAL A 97 -7.69 10.52 9.97
CA VAL A 97 -7.49 10.91 11.37
C VAL A 97 -8.44 12.04 11.75
N ASP A 98 -8.59 13.05 10.89
CA ASP A 98 -9.48 14.18 11.14
C ASP A 98 -10.97 13.74 11.25
N ARG A 99 -11.37 12.70 10.51
CA ARG A 99 -12.74 12.16 10.57
C ARG A 99 -13.03 11.34 11.81
N ILE A 100 -12.02 10.71 12.40
CA ILE A 100 -12.19 9.89 13.61
C ILE A 100 -11.97 10.68 14.91
N ALA A 101 -11.73 11.98 14.85
CA ALA A 101 -11.39 12.80 16.01
C ALA A 101 -12.45 12.75 17.12
N ASP A 102 -13.72 12.60 16.76
CA ASP A 102 -14.86 12.52 17.70
C ASP A 102 -15.30 11.06 17.97
N THR A 103 -14.39 10.09 17.77
CA THR A 103 -14.65 8.66 18.00
C THR A 103 -13.77 8.11 19.10
N ASP A 104 -13.96 6.84 19.47
CA ASP A 104 -13.11 6.12 20.44
C ASP A 104 -11.80 5.59 19.81
N PHE A 105 -11.38 6.10 18.64
CA PHE A 105 -10.08 5.77 18.06
C PHE A 105 -9.04 6.81 18.45
N ASP A 106 -7.92 6.33 18.96
CA ASP A 106 -6.72 7.16 19.17
C ASP A 106 -5.82 7.11 17.94
N ALA A 107 -5.16 8.23 17.64
CA ALA A 107 -4.22 8.32 16.53
C ALA A 107 -2.84 8.78 17.02
N MET A 108 -1.79 8.09 16.53
CA MET A 108 -0.41 8.46 16.78
C MET A 108 0.32 8.70 15.47
N GLN A 109 0.97 9.83 15.33
CA GLN A 109 1.81 10.11 14.18
C GLN A 109 3.09 9.27 14.26
N ILE A 110 3.31 8.39 13.27
CA ILE A 110 4.48 7.53 13.18
C ILE A 110 5.47 7.97 12.10
N GLY A 111 5.10 8.93 11.26
CA GLY A 111 5.98 9.42 10.19
C GLY A 111 5.33 10.50 9.35
N LEU A 112 6.04 10.89 8.30
CA LEU A 112 5.60 11.83 7.28
C LEU A 112 5.76 11.17 5.90
N ALA A 113 4.72 11.21 5.08
CA ALA A 113 4.78 10.82 3.68
C ALA A 113 4.93 12.08 2.81
N PRO A 114 6.06 12.27 2.12
CA PRO A 114 6.20 13.38 1.20
C PRO A 114 5.27 13.18 0.00
N ILE A 115 4.52 14.22 -0.32
CA ILE A 115 3.63 14.24 -1.49
C ILE A 115 4.06 15.39 -2.39
N TRP A 116 4.22 15.13 -3.68
CA TRP A 116 4.53 16.13 -4.69
C TRP A 116 3.45 16.17 -5.75
N ASP A 117 3.05 17.37 -6.12
CA ASP A 117 2.24 17.55 -7.32
C ASP A 117 3.17 17.47 -8.55
N PRO A 118 2.96 16.53 -9.46
CA PRO A 118 3.75 16.44 -10.68
C PRO A 118 3.70 17.71 -11.54
N ALA A 119 2.59 18.44 -11.50
CA ALA A 119 2.45 19.71 -12.23
C ALA A 119 3.34 20.84 -11.66
N ASP A 120 3.65 20.78 -10.37
CA ASP A 120 4.53 21.77 -9.70
C ASP A 120 5.99 21.30 -9.59
N TRP A 121 6.35 20.17 -10.18
CA TRP A 121 7.68 19.57 -10.04
C TRP A 121 8.83 20.50 -10.40
N ASP A 122 8.69 21.28 -11.45
CA ASP A 122 9.72 22.23 -11.89
C ASP A 122 10.00 23.33 -10.85
N ASN A 123 8.97 23.78 -10.12
CA ASN A 123 9.11 24.73 -9.03
C ASN A 123 9.79 24.09 -7.82
N VAL A 124 9.41 22.85 -7.48
CA VAL A 124 10.04 22.06 -6.41
C VAL A 124 11.55 21.91 -6.70
N VAL A 125 11.92 21.53 -7.91
CA VAL A 125 13.32 21.39 -8.32
C VAL A 125 14.05 22.74 -8.27
N ARG A 126 13.43 23.81 -8.75
CA ARG A 126 14.01 25.16 -8.70
C ARG A 126 14.28 25.63 -7.27
N GLY A 127 13.36 25.36 -6.35
CA GLY A 127 13.47 25.73 -4.94
C GLY A 127 14.50 24.90 -4.15
N ALA A 128 14.85 23.70 -4.59
CA ALA A 128 15.65 22.74 -3.84
C ALA A 128 17.06 22.54 -4.45
N SER A 129 18.05 23.32 -4.01
CA SER A 129 19.43 23.25 -4.54
C SER A 129 20.06 21.84 -4.42
N LYS A 130 19.86 21.16 -3.29
CA LYS A 130 20.36 19.79 -3.09
C LYS A 130 19.76 18.80 -4.09
N LEU A 131 18.45 18.93 -4.41
CA LEU A 131 17.79 18.11 -5.39
C LEU A 131 18.32 18.35 -6.80
N ARG A 132 18.46 19.63 -7.20
CA ARG A 132 19.07 20.01 -8.49
C ARG A 132 20.47 19.42 -8.66
N ASN A 133 21.30 19.51 -7.64
CA ASN A 133 22.66 18.98 -7.69
C ASN A 133 22.68 17.45 -7.86
N ARG A 134 21.77 16.72 -7.17
CA ARG A 134 21.60 15.27 -7.33
C ARG A 134 21.12 14.89 -8.72
N LEU A 135 20.13 15.59 -9.27
CA LEU A 135 19.64 15.39 -10.62
C LEU A 135 20.74 15.66 -11.67
N SER A 136 21.49 16.75 -11.52
CA SER A 136 22.60 17.06 -12.39
C SER A 136 23.72 16.01 -12.31
N LYS A 137 23.99 15.50 -11.12
CA LYS A 137 24.94 14.39 -10.94
C LYS A 137 24.44 13.13 -11.63
N ALA A 138 23.20 12.71 -11.38
CA ALA A 138 22.61 11.54 -12.01
C ALA A 138 22.67 11.61 -13.54
N LYS A 139 22.36 12.78 -14.13
CA LYS A 139 22.48 13.01 -15.57
C LYS A 139 23.93 12.85 -16.08
N ARG A 140 24.92 13.39 -15.36
CA ARG A 140 26.33 13.24 -15.72
C ARG A 140 26.83 11.80 -15.59
N ASP A 141 26.31 11.07 -14.59
CA ASP A 141 26.61 9.65 -14.36
C ASP A 141 25.89 8.71 -15.37
N GLY A 142 25.17 9.26 -16.34
CA GLY A 142 24.46 8.51 -17.38
C GLY A 142 23.21 7.78 -16.90
N ILE A 143 22.67 8.12 -15.72
CA ILE A 143 21.43 7.52 -15.22
C ILE A 143 20.28 8.02 -16.06
N ILE A 144 19.54 7.10 -16.64
CA ILE A 144 18.32 7.35 -17.42
C ILE A 144 17.11 6.72 -16.74
N CYS A 145 15.96 7.35 -16.89
CA CYS A 145 14.66 6.81 -16.46
C CYS A 145 13.82 6.56 -17.70
N ARG A 146 13.28 5.35 -17.81
CA ARG A 146 12.37 4.98 -18.89
C ARG A 146 11.16 4.22 -18.37
N LYS A 147 10.06 4.34 -19.06
CA LYS A 147 8.88 3.51 -18.81
C LYS A 147 9.10 2.14 -19.47
N LEU A 148 8.78 1.08 -18.74
CA LEU A 148 8.78 -0.29 -19.25
C LEU A 148 7.43 -0.59 -19.92
N SER A 149 7.46 -1.38 -20.97
CA SER A 149 6.25 -1.91 -21.61
C SER A 149 5.69 -3.09 -20.80
N LEU A 150 4.41 -3.42 -21.03
CA LEU A 150 3.82 -4.62 -20.43
C LEU A 150 4.52 -5.91 -20.85
N ASP A 151 5.02 -5.99 -22.10
CA ASP A 151 5.74 -7.14 -22.62
C ASP A 151 7.07 -7.35 -21.88
N GLU A 152 7.78 -6.26 -21.54
CA GLU A 152 9.01 -6.33 -20.72
C GLU A 152 8.73 -6.77 -19.28
N LEU A 153 7.49 -6.65 -18.80
CA LEU A 153 7.07 -7.06 -17.47
C LEU A 153 6.46 -8.46 -17.42
N GLN A 154 6.30 -9.14 -18.56
CA GLN A 154 5.78 -10.51 -18.60
C GLN A 154 6.75 -11.51 -17.99
N SER A 155 6.18 -12.62 -17.51
CA SER A 155 6.96 -13.73 -16.97
C SER A 155 7.92 -14.29 -18.04
N GLY A 156 9.19 -14.50 -17.65
CA GLY A 156 10.23 -14.99 -18.55
C GLY A 156 10.95 -13.92 -19.36
N SER A 157 10.60 -12.64 -19.23
CA SER A 157 11.38 -11.56 -19.84
C SER A 157 12.66 -11.30 -19.03
N GLU A 158 13.77 -11.03 -19.71
CA GLU A 158 15.05 -10.70 -19.09
C GLU A 158 14.95 -9.46 -18.17
N THR A 159 14.15 -8.47 -18.59
CA THR A 159 13.91 -7.25 -17.80
C THR A 159 13.24 -7.58 -16.47
N ARG A 160 12.18 -8.41 -16.51
CA ARG A 160 11.48 -8.84 -15.27
C ARG A 160 12.40 -9.63 -14.35
N GLU A 161 13.16 -10.57 -14.88
CA GLU A 161 14.12 -11.35 -14.09
C GLU A 161 15.20 -10.46 -13.44
N THR A 162 15.66 -9.45 -14.17
CA THR A 162 16.60 -8.47 -13.64
C THR A 162 15.99 -7.64 -12.51
N LEU A 163 14.74 -7.20 -12.64
CA LEU A 163 14.04 -6.46 -11.59
C LEU A 163 13.80 -7.31 -10.35
N CYS A 164 13.42 -8.59 -10.51
CA CYS A 164 13.29 -9.53 -9.38
C CYS A 164 14.62 -9.65 -8.64
N ARG A 165 15.71 -9.91 -9.37
CA ARG A 165 17.05 -10.02 -8.76
C ARG A 165 17.48 -8.77 -8.02
N ILE A 166 17.19 -7.57 -8.55
CA ILE A 166 17.48 -6.30 -7.86
C ILE A 166 16.66 -6.19 -6.57
N ALA A 167 15.38 -6.55 -6.61
CA ALA A 167 14.51 -6.53 -5.44
C ALA A 167 14.99 -7.50 -4.35
N ASP A 168 15.36 -8.72 -4.74
CA ASP A 168 15.91 -9.73 -3.83
C ASP A 168 17.22 -9.26 -3.19
N GLN A 169 18.14 -8.74 -3.99
CA GLN A 169 19.40 -8.18 -3.48
C GLN A 169 19.16 -7.03 -2.51
N TRP A 170 18.20 -6.16 -2.82
CA TRP A 170 17.82 -5.09 -1.91
C TRP A 170 17.26 -5.64 -0.59
N ALA A 171 16.34 -6.61 -0.65
CA ALA A 171 15.76 -7.23 0.54
C ALA A 171 16.83 -7.90 1.41
N MET A 172 17.75 -8.64 0.79
CA MET A 172 18.88 -9.31 1.48
C MET A 172 19.90 -8.32 2.07
N SER A 173 19.99 -7.09 1.56
CA SER A 173 20.90 -6.06 2.06
C SER A 173 20.42 -5.41 3.37
N LYS A 174 19.20 -5.72 3.83
CA LYS A 174 18.65 -5.13 5.05
C LYS A 174 19.06 -5.92 6.29
N ALA A 175 19.34 -5.21 7.37
CA ALA A 175 19.72 -5.83 8.65
C ALA A 175 18.58 -6.65 9.30
N LEU A 176 17.33 -6.34 8.97
CA LEU A 176 16.15 -7.07 9.41
C LEU A 176 15.48 -7.72 8.19
N PRO A 177 15.01 -8.97 8.30
CA PRO A 177 14.24 -9.59 7.24
C PRO A 177 12.97 -8.76 6.97
N PRO A 178 12.42 -8.82 5.74
CA PRO A 178 11.15 -8.19 5.43
C PRO A 178 10.09 -8.63 6.45
N MET A 179 9.39 -7.67 7.05
CA MET A 179 8.42 -7.97 8.10
C MET A 179 7.17 -8.70 7.60
N GLY A 180 7.08 -9.01 6.31
CA GLY A 180 5.95 -9.72 5.70
C GLY A 180 4.63 -8.96 5.72
N PHE A 181 4.61 -7.77 6.32
CA PHE A 181 3.46 -6.89 6.39
C PHE A 181 3.90 -5.52 5.89
N MET A 182 3.27 -5.01 4.84
CA MET A 182 3.62 -3.74 4.17
C MET A 182 5.02 -3.67 3.53
N VAL A 183 5.78 -4.74 3.50
CA VAL A 183 7.16 -4.76 2.95
C VAL A 183 7.34 -5.88 1.93
N THR A 184 6.26 -6.46 1.44
CA THR A 184 6.31 -7.42 0.35
C THR A 184 6.45 -6.65 -0.97
N LEU A 185 7.51 -6.95 -1.73
CA LEU A 185 7.76 -6.30 -3.02
C LEU A 185 7.03 -7.05 -4.14
N GLU A 186 5.71 -6.91 -4.20
CA GLU A 186 4.91 -7.40 -5.32
C GLU A 186 4.99 -6.43 -6.51
N LEU A 187 6.12 -6.46 -7.22
CA LEU A 187 6.45 -5.49 -8.26
C LEU A 187 5.50 -5.55 -9.47
N PHE A 188 4.93 -6.72 -9.77
CA PHE A 188 4.28 -6.99 -11.05
C PHE A 188 2.78 -7.26 -10.94
N GLN A 189 2.23 -7.36 -9.72
CA GLN A 189 0.81 -7.57 -9.52
C GLN A 189 0.02 -6.35 -10.03
N HIS A 190 -0.96 -6.58 -10.88
CA HIS A 190 -1.76 -5.54 -11.53
C HIS A 190 -0.92 -4.47 -12.25
N SER A 191 0.19 -4.88 -12.88
CA SER A 191 1.10 -3.95 -13.59
C SER A 191 0.41 -3.15 -14.70
N GLU A 192 -0.63 -3.71 -15.32
CA GLU A 192 -1.47 -3.04 -16.32
C GLU A 192 -2.26 -1.85 -15.76
N ARG A 193 -2.45 -1.80 -14.46
CA ARG A 193 -3.24 -0.76 -13.76
C ARG A 193 -2.38 0.20 -12.94
N ARG A 194 -1.09 -0.09 -12.79
CA ARG A 194 -0.12 0.79 -12.12
C ARG A 194 0.55 1.68 -13.18
N ARG A 195 0.58 2.99 -12.93
CA ARG A 195 1.22 3.99 -13.81
C ARG A 195 2.40 4.62 -13.11
#